data_aedd7ef9eaa3c26a6cab9feb5219bd52
#
_entry.id   aedd7ef9eaa3c26a6cab9feb5219bd52
#
_cell.length_a   1.000
_cell.length_b   1.000
_cell.length_c   1.000
_cell.angle_alpha   90.00
_cell.angle_beta   90.00
_cell.angle_gamma   90.00
#
_symmetry.space_group_name_H-M   'P 1'
#
loop_
_entity.id
_entity.type
_entity.pdbx_description
1 polymer ?
#
loop_
_entity_poly.entity_id
_entity_poly.type
_entity_poly.pdbx_seq_one_letter_code
_entity_poly.pdbx_strand_id
1 'polypeptide(L)'
;MASVSSSSINHLLRPFHHRTLLIPNSPSQFKLPQFQSPSNYPSSRVKATSDLVGVVDAVADAVTQLQELGEVELFACPVCFEPLIRKGPPGFNVPAIYRSGFKCTKCNKSYSSKNIYLDLTVTAGAKEYVETQPSRTELFRSPLVSFLYERGWRQNFNLSGFPGPDEEFSMAQEYFKPAEGGTLIDVSCGSGLFSRKFANSGTYSRVVALDFSENMLRQTYDFIKADYTLVNYNLALVRADVSRLPFSSGSVDAVHAGAALHCWPSPSNAIAEINRVLRSGGVFVGTTFLRPSSAILTPFYRSLSSETYVNLTEEEIKDLIKSCGLTNYSSKVQQAFIMFSAQKP
;
A
#
# COMPACT_ATOMS: atom_id res chain seq x y z
N MET A 1 22.79 -38.35 33.14
CA MET A 1 23.97 -37.54 32.79
C MET A 1 24.29 -37.82 31.33
N ALA A 2 23.92 -36.96 30.44
CA ALA A 2 24.47 -36.84 29.10
C ALA A 2 24.16 -35.42 28.64
N SER A 3 25.21 -34.59 28.59
CA SER A 3 25.22 -33.20 28.12
C SER A 3 25.04 -33.19 26.60
N VAL A 4 24.01 -32.53 26.09
CA VAL A 4 23.91 -32.18 24.67
C VAL A 4 24.26 -30.71 24.52
N SER A 5 25.36 -30.50 23.83
CA SER A 5 25.98 -29.21 23.52
C SER A 5 25.11 -28.36 22.60
N SER A 6 24.94 -27.10 22.97
CA SER A 6 24.42 -26.02 22.12
C SER A 6 25.46 -25.67 21.05
N SER A 7 25.24 -26.05 19.82
CA SER A 7 25.99 -25.52 18.67
C SER A 7 25.08 -25.50 17.46
N SER A 8 24.86 -24.32 16.92
CA SER A 8 24.48 -24.02 15.52
C SER A 8 23.45 -22.90 15.36
N ILE A 9 23.77 -21.69 15.78
CA ILE A 9 23.20 -20.48 15.22
C ILE A 9 24.30 -19.43 15.02
N ASN A 10 25.35 -19.78 14.26
CA ASN A 10 26.43 -18.82 13.95
C ASN A 10 26.95 -18.98 12.51
N HIS A 11 26.06 -19.08 11.51
CA HIS A 11 26.49 -19.20 10.11
C HIS A 11 25.93 -18.16 9.14
N LEU A 12 25.49 -17.00 9.61
CA LEU A 12 24.96 -15.94 8.71
C LEU A 12 25.66 -14.57 8.79
N LEU A 13 26.86 -14.50 9.44
CA LEU A 13 27.67 -13.29 9.41
C LEU A 13 29.09 -13.64 8.98
N ARG A 14 29.35 -13.71 7.68
CA ARG A 14 30.70 -13.62 7.13
C ARG A 14 30.94 -12.18 6.65
N PRO A 15 32.05 -11.53 7.06
CA PRO A 15 32.39 -10.20 6.59
C PRO A 15 32.88 -10.22 5.14
N PHE A 16 32.35 -9.35 4.31
CA PHE A 16 32.86 -9.08 2.96
C PHE A 16 34.20 -8.36 3.02
N HIS A 17 35.22 -8.95 2.39
CA HIS A 17 36.52 -8.33 2.19
C HIS A 17 36.40 -7.08 1.30
N HIS A 18 36.91 -5.96 1.78
CA HIS A 18 37.16 -4.75 1.02
C HIS A 18 38.12 -5.03 -0.16
N ARG A 19 37.61 -4.84 -1.39
CA ARG A 19 38.45 -4.57 -2.56
C ARG A 19 38.32 -3.08 -2.86
N THR A 20 39.40 -2.38 -2.60
CA THR A 20 39.61 -0.98 -2.99
C THR A 20 39.74 -0.92 -4.52
N LEU A 21 38.78 -0.27 -5.19
CA LEU A 21 38.91 0.11 -6.58
C LEU A 21 39.35 1.56 -6.67
N LEU A 22 40.50 1.76 -7.27
CA LEU A 22 41.09 3.05 -7.58
C LEU A 22 40.26 3.80 -8.62
N ILE A 23 39.92 5.03 -8.33
CA ILE A 23 39.25 5.97 -9.22
C ILE A 23 40.33 6.73 -10.01
N PRO A 24 40.31 6.80 -11.33
CA PRO A 24 41.14 7.73 -12.10
C PRO A 24 40.44 9.09 -12.18
N ASN A 25 41.11 10.13 -11.73
CA ASN A 25 40.80 11.52 -11.99
C ASN A 25 41.15 11.87 -13.44
N SER A 26 40.20 12.45 -14.18
CA SER A 26 40.45 13.46 -15.20
C SER A 26 39.19 14.17 -15.65
N PRO A 27 39.17 15.49 -15.74
CA PRO A 27 38.01 16.27 -16.16
C PRO A 27 38.03 16.47 -17.68
N SER A 28 37.05 15.94 -18.39
CA SER A 28 36.81 16.35 -19.79
C SER A 28 35.64 17.34 -19.84
N GLN A 29 35.97 18.54 -20.28
CA GLN A 29 35.03 19.62 -20.59
C GLN A 29 34.15 19.21 -21.78
N PHE A 30 32.85 19.09 -21.56
CA PHE A 30 31.86 19.05 -22.65
C PHE A 30 31.25 20.43 -22.83
N LYS A 31 31.51 21.04 -24.02
CA LYS A 31 30.86 22.26 -24.50
C LYS A 31 29.44 21.89 -24.97
N LEU A 32 28.44 22.59 -24.45
CA LEU A 32 27.06 22.57 -24.92
C LEU A 32 26.95 23.32 -26.25
N PRO A 33 26.22 22.83 -27.25
CA PRO A 33 25.92 23.58 -28.45
C PRO A 33 24.89 24.67 -28.18
N GLN A 34 25.18 25.91 -28.59
CA GLN A 34 24.23 27.02 -28.60
C GLN A 34 23.24 26.81 -29.75
N PHE A 35 21.93 26.70 -29.37
CA PHE A 35 20.85 26.79 -30.35
C PHE A 35 20.53 28.27 -30.61
N GLN A 36 20.72 28.70 -31.86
CA GLN A 36 20.25 29.98 -32.39
C GLN A 36 18.77 29.86 -32.72
N SER A 37 17.96 30.81 -32.20
CA SER A 37 16.55 30.96 -32.51
C SER A 37 16.36 31.54 -33.90
N PRO A 38 15.51 30.98 -34.78
CA PRO A 38 15.03 31.69 -35.93
C PRO A 38 13.83 32.58 -35.56
N SER A 39 14.00 33.87 -35.75
CA SER A 39 12.91 34.86 -35.77
C SER A 39 12.13 34.75 -37.07
N ASN A 40 10.82 34.93 -36.99
CA ASN A 40 9.81 35.25 -38.00
C ASN A 40 8.73 34.20 -38.21
N TYR A 41 7.65 34.34 -37.41
CA TYR A 41 6.31 33.95 -37.85
C TYR A 41 5.36 35.16 -37.71
N PRO A 42 4.50 35.41 -38.70
CA PRO A 42 3.57 36.53 -38.70
C PRO A 42 2.41 36.26 -37.69
N SER A 43 2.14 37.22 -36.83
CA SER A 43 1.03 37.18 -35.90
C SER A 43 -0.31 37.34 -36.61
N SER A 44 -1.02 36.25 -36.84
CA SER A 44 -2.44 36.32 -37.14
C SER A 44 -3.23 36.34 -35.81
N ARG A 45 -3.74 37.53 -35.47
CA ARG A 45 -4.73 37.70 -34.35
C ARG A 45 -6.01 36.95 -34.75
N VAL A 46 -6.22 35.78 -34.16
CA VAL A 46 -7.56 35.16 -34.12
C VAL A 46 -8.30 35.85 -32.97
N LYS A 47 -9.39 36.55 -33.27
CA LYS A 47 -10.33 37.04 -32.24
C LYS A 47 -11.02 35.81 -31.62
N ALA A 48 -10.65 35.45 -30.39
CA ALA A 48 -11.39 34.49 -29.62
C ALA A 48 -12.75 35.13 -29.27
N THR A 49 -13.81 34.47 -29.66
CA THR A 49 -15.17 34.81 -29.25
C THR A 49 -15.37 34.45 -27.78
N SER A 50 -15.88 35.39 -26.99
CA SER A 50 -16.06 35.32 -25.54
C SER A 50 -16.96 34.15 -25.06
N ASP A 51 -17.65 33.49 -25.96
CA ASP A 51 -18.63 32.44 -25.62
C ASP A 51 -18.01 31.06 -25.39
N LEU A 52 -16.80 30.81 -25.92
CA LEU A 52 -16.08 29.54 -25.72
C LEU A 52 -15.36 29.46 -24.35
N VAL A 53 -14.93 30.61 -23.81
CA VAL A 53 -14.24 30.66 -22.50
C VAL A 53 -15.21 30.30 -21.38
N GLY A 54 -16.42 30.82 -21.38
CA GLY A 54 -17.44 30.52 -20.35
C GLY A 54 -17.89 29.05 -20.30
N VAL A 55 -17.88 28.35 -21.45
CA VAL A 55 -18.25 26.92 -21.51
C VAL A 55 -17.10 26.04 -20.99
N VAL A 56 -15.85 26.40 -21.28
CA VAL A 56 -14.68 25.66 -20.80
C VAL A 56 -14.55 25.79 -19.28
N ASP A 57 -14.75 26.99 -18.74
CA ASP A 57 -14.71 27.24 -17.31
C ASP A 57 -15.87 26.51 -16.57
N ALA A 58 -17.09 26.52 -17.12
CA ALA A 58 -18.23 25.82 -16.53
C ALA A 58 -18.06 24.29 -16.58
N VAL A 59 -17.45 23.73 -17.63
CA VAL A 59 -17.13 22.30 -17.71
C VAL A 59 -15.99 21.94 -16.74
N ALA A 60 -14.97 22.80 -16.61
CA ALA A 60 -13.90 22.61 -15.64
C ALA A 60 -14.43 22.64 -14.20
N ASP A 61 -15.32 23.59 -13.88
CA ASP A 61 -15.95 23.69 -12.55
C ASP A 61 -16.87 22.48 -12.27
N ALA A 62 -17.64 22.00 -13.25
CA ALA A 62 -18.49 20.84 -13.11
C ALA A 62 -17.67 19.55 -12.94
N VAL A 63 -16.57 19.39 -13.68
CA VAL A 63 -15.64 18.24 -13.53
C VAL A 63 -14.96 18.29 -12.17
N THR A 64 -14.55 19.49 -11.71
CA THR A 64 -13.95 19.70 -10.40
C THR A 64 -14.93 19.36 -9.27
N GLN A 65 -16.21 19.78 -9.38
CA GLN A 65 -17.25 19.46 -8.40
C GLN A 65 -17.59 17.97 -8.36
N LEU A 66 -17.61 17.28 -9.51
CA LEU A 66 -17.84 15.84 -9.56
C LEU A 66 -16.65 15.04 -9.00
N GLN A 67 -15.43 15.52 -9.21
CA GLN A 67 -14.22 14.94 -8.60
C GLN A 67 -14.18 15.16 -7.09
N GLU A 68 -14.53 16.36 -6.62
CA GLU A 68 -14.60 16.67 -5.19
C GLU A 68 -15.63 15.81 -4.45
N LEU A 69 -16.81 15.57 -5.01
CA LEU A 69 -17.82 14.70 -4.41
C LEU A 69 -17.36 13.25 -4.29
N GLY A 70 -16.65 12.73 -5.30
CA GLY A 70 -16.13 11.36 -5.27
C GLY A 70 -14.96 11.16 -4.28
N GLU A 71 -14.15 12.20 -4.02
CA GLU A 71 -13.02 12.12 -3.08
C GLU A 71 -13.44 12.28 -1.62
N VAL A 72 -14.49 13.04 -1.36
CA VAL A 72 -15.03 13.26 0.00
C VAL A 72 -15.62 11.98 0.58
N GLU A 73 -16.21 11.12 -0.25
CA GLU A 73 -16.84 9.88 0.21
C GLU A 73 -15.84 8.74 0.48
N LEU A 74 -14.62 8.77 -0.07
CA LEU A 74 -13.66 7.69 0.08
C LEU A 74 -13.04 7.68 1.49
N PHE A 75 -12.45 8.81 1.90
CA PHE A 75 -11.78 8.89 3.21
C PHE A 75 -12.77 9.17 4.33
N ALA A 76 -12.71 8.36 5.39
CA ALA A 76 -13.49 8.52 6.61
C ALA A 76 -12.60 8.74 7.83
N CYS A 77 -13.17 9.35 8.85
CA CYS A 77 -12.51 9.56 10.12
C CYS A 77 -12.19 8.22 10.81
N PRO A 78 -10.94 7.89 11.14
CA PRO A 78 -10.62 6.63 11.81
C PRO A 78 -11.17 6.54 13.23
N VAL A 79 -11.68 7.66 13.80
CA VAL A 79 -12.29 7.67 15.14
C VAL A 79 -13.77 7.33 15.11
N CYS A 80 -14.55 7.90 14.18
CA CYS A 80 -16.00 7.76 14.15
C CYS A 80 -16.60 7.29 12.82
N PHE A 81 -15.75 7.03 11.82
CA PHE A 81 -16.10 6.55 10.47
C PHE A 81 -16.99 7.48 9.63
N GLU A 82 -17.21 8.72 10.09
CA GLU A 82 -17.88 9.74 9.28
C GLU A 82 -17.00 10.17 8.11
N PRO A 83 -17.57 10.44 6.93
CA PRO A 83 -16.83 10.97 5.80
C PRO A 83 -16.04 12.23 6.17
N LEU A 84 -14.85 12.37 5.63
CA LEU A 84 -14.00 13.53 5.84
C LEU A 84 -14.28 14.62 4.81
N ILE A 85 -14.27 15.89 5.23
CA ILE A 85 -14.30 17.02 4.32
C ILE A 85 -12.88 17.40 3.95
N ARG A 86 -12.55 17.36 2.66
CA ARG A 86 -11.27 17.77 2.12
C ARG A 86 -11.20 19.27 1.89
N LYS A 87 -10.03 19.86 2.18
CA LYS A 87 -9.64 21.21 1.80
C LYS A 87 -8.28 21.13 1.09
N GLY A 88 -8.21 21.50 -0.16
CA GLY A 88 -6.97 21.46 -0.94
C GLY A 88 -7.22 21.30 -2.44
N PRO A 89 -6.16 21.11 -3.22
CA PRO A 89 -6.28 20.93 -4.66
C PRO A 89 -7.04 19.64 -4.99
N PRO A 90 -7.78 19.61 -6.12
CA PRO A 90 -8.44 18.41 -6.60
C PRO A 90 -7.41 17.37 -7.06
N GLY A 91 -7.86 16.12 -7.25
CA GLY A 91 -7.05 15.01 -7.76
C GLY A 91 -6.70 13.99 -6.69
N PHE A 92 -6.41 12.76 -7.14
CA PHE A 92 -6.14 11.61 -6.29
C PHE A 92 -4.69 11.10 -6.41
N ASN A 93 -3.77 11.94 -6.88
CA ASN A 93 -2.34 11.62 -6.93
C ASN A 93 -1.62 12.06 -5.64
N VAL A 94 -0.41 11.55 -5.45
CA VAL A 94 0.40 11.89 -4.27
C VAL A 94 0.51 13.39 -4.02
N PRO A 95 0.85 14.27 -5.02
CA PRO A 95 0.93 15.70 -4.78
C PRO A 95 -0.38 16.35 -4.34
N ALA A 96 -1.51 15.94 -4.90
CA ALA A 96 -2.81 16.51 -4.55
C ALA A 96 -3.23 16.11 -3.13
N ILE A 97 -3.07 14.83 -2.77
CA ILE A 97 -3.41 14.32 -1.44
C ILE A 97 -2.55 14.95 -0.37
N TYR A 98 -1.22 15.03 -0.53
CA TYR A 98 -0.37 15.59 0.52
C TYR A 98 -0.49 17.12 0.69
N ARG A 99 -1.00 17.85 -0.30
CA ARG A 99 -1.32 19.28 -0.19
C ARG A 99 -2.70 19.55 0.41
N SER A 100 -3.47 18.51 0.68
CA SER A 100 -4.81 18.61 1.21
C SER A 100 -4.83 18.45 2.74
N GLY A 101 -5.80 19.13 3.38
CA GLY A 101 -6.21 18.86 4.74
C GLY A 101 -7.58 18.19 4.75
N PHE A 102 -7.82 17.35 5.75
CA PHE A 102 -9.09 16.64 5.92
C PHE A 102 -9.66 16.90 7.30
N LYS A 103 -10.96 17.12 7.41
CA LYS A 103 -11.63 17.42 8.67
C LYS A 103 -12.89 16.57 8.86
N CYS A 104 -13.01 15.98 10.04
CA CYS A 104 -14.25 15.34 10.46
C CYS A 104 -15.21 16.36 11.06
N THR A 105 -16.45 16.41 10.57
CA THR A 105 -17.48 17.32 11.08
C THR A 105 -18.05 16.86 12.41
N LYS A 106 -18.11 15.56 12.68
CA LYS A 106 -18.67 14.97 13.90
C LYS A 106 -17.75 15.11 15.11
N CYS A 107 -16.51 14.65 15.03
CA CYS A 107 -15.56 14.72 16.13
C CYS A 107 -14.61 15.93 16.03
N ASN A 108 -14.79 16.78 15.04
CA ASN A 108 -14.02 18.02 14.81
C ASN A 108 -12.50 17.81 14.67
N LYS A 109 -12.05 16.55 14.50
CA LYS A 109 -10.63 16.22 14.33
C LYS A 109 -10.17 16.58 12.92
N SER A 110 -8.97 17.15 12.82
CA SER A 110 -8.33 17.48 11.54
C SER A 110 -7.16 16.54 11.29
N TYR A 111 -6.99 16.18 10.02
CA TYR A 111 -5.93 15.34 9.53
C TYR A 111 -5.18 16.07 8.43
N SER A 112 -3.88 15.94 8.41
CA SER A 112 -3.02 16.56 7.40
C SER A 112 -1.93 15.60 6.99
N SER A 113 -1.38 15.86 5.82
CA SER A 113 -0.26 15.08 5.34
C SER A 113 1.02 15.43 6.12
N LYS A 114 1.83 14.41 6.33
CA LYS A 114 3.19 14.54 6.84
C LYS A 114 4.16 14.35 5.67
N ASN A 115 4.49 15.44 4.99
CA ASN A 115 5.43 15.50 3.87
C ASN A 115 4.98 14.76 2.61
N ILE A 116 4.79 13.43 2.67
CA ILE A 116 4.60 12.57 1.49
C ILE A 116 3.39 11.64 1.59
N TYR A 117 2.76 11.51 2.75
CA TYR A 117 1.58 10.67 2.97
C TYR A 117 0.56 11.38 3.85
N LEU A 118 -0.70 11.05 3.67
CA LEU A 118 -1.79 11.48 4.54
C LEU A 118 -1.82 10.59 5.80
N ASP A 119 -1.71 11.20 6.99
CA ASP A 119 -1.78 10.46 8.26
C ASP A 119 -3.24 10.38 8.75
N LEU A 120 -3.85 9.23 8.57
CA LEU A 120 -5.20 8.88 9.04
C LEU A 120 -5.17 7.82 10.16
N THR A 121 -4.15 7.82 11.00
CA THR A 121 -4.17 7.03 12.23
C THR A 121 -5.08 7.67 13.27
N VAL A 122 -5.59 6.88 14.23
CA VAL A 122 -6.38 7.41 15.36
C VAL A 122 -5.59 8.44 16.16
N THR A 123 -4.28 8.26 16.25
CA THR A 123 -3.35 9.12 16.99
C THR A 123 -2.74 10.23 16.15
N ALA A 124 -3.18 10.41 14.89
CA ALA A 124 -2.70 11.48 14.03
C ALA A 124 -2.80 12.85 14.73
N GLY A 125 -1.68 13.60 14.72
CA GLY A 125 -1.59 14.90 15.40
C GLY A 125 -1.31 14.85 16.89
N ALA A 126 -1.20 13.69 17.54
CA ALA A 126 -0.71 13.56 18.91
C ALA A 126 0.73 14.05 19.01
N LYS A 127 1.05 14.80 20.09
CA LYS A 127 2.40 15.36 20.29
C LYS A 127 3.24 14.49 21.24
N GLU A 128 2.63 13.99 22.29
CA GLU A 128 3.32 13.27 23.38
C GLU A 128 3.15 11.74 23.26
N TYR A 129 2.04 11.29 22.70
CA TYR A 129 1.76 9.87 22.56
C TYR A 129 2.29 9.32 21.25
N VAL A 130 3.04 8.22 21.34
CA VAL A 130 3.52 7.46 20.19
C VAL A 130 2.92 6.07 20.25
N GLU A 131 2.18 5.70 19.20
CA GLU A 131 1.63 4.36 19.06
C GLU A 131 2.74 3.35 18.84
N THR A 132 2.77 2.31 19.67
CA THR A 132 3.68 1.18 19.51
C THR A 132 2.90 -0.07 19.14
N GLN A 133 3.48 -0.87 18.27
CA GLN A 133 2.92 -2.13 17.80
C GLN A 133 3.75 -3.31 18.35
N PRO A 134 3.27 -4.56 18.29
CA PRO A 134 4.09 -5.71 18.63
C PRO A 134 5.43 -5.70 17.87
N SER A 135 6.48 -6.23 18.50
CA SER A 135 7.87 -6.16 17.98
C SER A 135 8.03 -6.62 16.53
N ARG A 136 7.21 -7.60 16.10
CA ARG A 136 7.18 -8.08 14.71
C ARG A 136 6.72 -7.01 13.70
N THR A 137 5.78 -6.15 14.09
CA THR A 137 5.28 -5.04 13.26
C THR A 137 6.25 -3.86 13.35
N GLU A 138 6.79 -3.58 14.55
CA GLU A 138 7.79 -2.54 14.76
C GLU A 138 9.07 -2.77 13.94
N LEU A 139 9.43 -4.03 13.65
CA LEU A 139 10.55 -4.38 12.79
C LEU A 139 10.46 -3.67 11.42
N PHE A 140 9.27 -3.61 10.82
CA PHE A 140 9.03 -2.94 9.54
C PHE A 140 9.00 -1.40 9.64
N ARG A 141 9.00 -0.83 10.84
CA ARG A 141 9.20 0.60 11.07
C ARG A 141 10.69 0.99 11.15
N SER A 142 11.59 0.00 11.22
CA SER A 142 13.04 0.24 11.17
C SER A 142 13.44 0.79 9.79
N PRO A 143 14.21 1.90 9.71
CA PRO A 143 14.70 2.43 8.44
C PRO A 143 15.55 1.42 7.65
N LEU A 144 16.36 0.63 8.34
CA LEU A 144 17.23 -0.39 7.72
C LEU A 144 16.38 -1.53 7.09
N VAL A 145 15.40 -2.04 7.83
CA VAL A 145 14.52 -3.11 7.34
C VAL A 145 13.71 -2.63 6.15
N SER A 146 13.13 -1.44 6.25
CA SER A 146 12.37 -0.83 5.14
C SER A 146 13.25 -0.65 3.91
N PHE A 147 14.49 -0.19 4.07
CA PHE A 147 15.43 -0.03 2.96
C PHE A 147 15.79 -1.35 2.27
N LEU A 148 16.02 -2.41 3.05
CA LEU A 148 16.43 -3.73 2.54
C LEU A 148 15.24 -4.54 2.01
N TYR A 149 14.01 -4.19 2.34
CA TYR A 149 12.82 -5.00 2.09
C TYR A 149 12.69 -5.40 0.61
N GLU A 150 12.64 -4.45 -0.30
CA GLU A 150 12.52 -4.73 -1.74
C GLU A 150 13.88 -5.03 -2.39
N ARG A 151 14.99 -4.58 -1.78
CA ARG A 151 16.35 -4.72 -2.31
C ARG A 151 17.05 -6.05 -2.00
N GLY A 152 16.36 -6.98 -1.34
CA GLY A 152 16.93 -8.30 -1.03
C GLY A 152 16.05 -9.18 -0.17
N TRP A 153 15.34 -8.63 0.83
CA TRP A 153 14.55 -9.45 1.75
C TRP A 153 13.42 -10.19 1.03
N ARG A 154 12.61 -9.48 0.24
CA ARG A 154 11.48 -10.09 -0.48
C ARG A 154 11.91 -11.14 -1.51
N GLN A 155 13.11 -11.03 -2.06
CA GLN A 155 13.63 -12.03 -3.00
C GLN A 155 13.78 -13.43 -2.38
N ASN A 156 13.95 -13.51 -1.05
CA ASN A 156 14.03 -14.80 -0.36
C ASN A 156 12.67 -15.49 -0.18
N PHE A 157 11.56 -14.83 -0.52
CA PHE A 157 10.22 -15.43 -0.41
C PHE A 157 10.02 -16.61 -1.37
N ASN A 158 10.74 -16.64 -2.50
CA ASN A 158 10.71 -17.80 -3.43
C ASN A 158 11.12 -19.11 -2.73
N LEU A 159 12.00 -19.07 -1.71
CA LEU A 159 12.38 -20.26 -0.93
C LEU A 159 11.19 -20.87 -0.16
N SER A 160 10.13 -20.08 0.06
CA SER A 160 8.89 -20.51 0.71
C SER A 160 7.75 -20.77 -0.28
N GLY A 161 8.04 -20.73 -1.59
CA GLY A 161 7.05 -21.03 -2.63
C GLY A 161 6.32 -19.82 -3.20
N PHE A 162 6.70 -18.58 -2.83
CA PHE A 162 6.14 -17.41 -3.50
C PHE A 162 6.59 -17.38 -4.96
N PRO A 163 5.67 -17.24 -5.93
CA PRO A 163 6.01 -17.35 -7.36
C PRO A 163 6.76 -16.11 -7.89
N GLY A 164 6.75 -15.03 -7.13
CA GLY A 164 7.38 -13.78 -7.49
C GLY A 164 6.38 -12.68 -7.84
N PRO A 165 6.82 -11.40 -7.79
CA PRO A 165 5.91 -10.26 -7.83
C PRO A 165 5.08 -10.15 -9.11
N ASP A 166 5.60 -10.57 -10.24
CA ASP A 166 4.88 -10.47 -11.52
C ASP A 166 3.76 -11.52 -11.61
N GLU A 167 4.06 -12.74 -11.19
CA GLU A 167 3.06 -13.80 -11.19
C GLU A 167 2.03 -13.59 -10.07
N GLU A 168 2.44 -13.21 -8.86
CA GLU A 168 1.52 -12.82 -7.79
C GLU A 168 0.56 -11.72 -8.22
N PHE A 169 1.07 -10.70 -8.94
CA PHE A 169 0.26 -9.61 -9.48
C PHE A 169 -0.76 -10.14 -10.51
N SER A 170 -0.32 -10.95 -11.46
CA SER A 170 -1.19 -11.53 -12.48
C SER A 170 -2.29 -12.40 -11.86
N MET A 171 -1.95 -13.22 -10.86
CA MET A 171 -2.90 -14.03 -10.12
C MET A 171 -3.92 -13.17 -9.35
N ALA A 172 -3.48 -12.07 -8.74
CA ALA A 172 -4.35 -11.14 -8.03
C ALA A 172 -5.31 -10.43 -8.98
N GLN A 173 -4.85 -10.00 -10.17
CA GLN A 173 -5.72 -9.39 -11.18
C GLN A 173 -6.84 -10.31 -11.64
N GLU A 174 -6.58 -11.62 -11.79
CA GLU A 174 -7.63 -12.59 -12.13
C GLU A 174 -8.77 -12.60 -11.08
N TYR A 175 -8.42 -12.56 -9.80
CA TYR A 175 -9.43 -12.48 -8.74
C TYR A 175 -10.13 -11.12 -8.69
N PHE A 176 -9.46 -10.04 -9.10
CA PHE A 176 -10.00 -8.68 -9.05
C PHE A 176 -10.82 -8.28 -10.29
N LYS A 177 -11.03 -9.15 -11.28
CA LYS A 177 -11.87 -8.85 -12.45
C LYS A 177 -13.21 -8.18 -12.12
N PRO A 178 -13.95 -8.59 -11.05
CA PRO A 178 -15.20 -7.92 -10.68
C PRO A 178 -15.06 -6.49 -10.17
N ALA A 179 -13.83 -6.06 -9.87
CA ALA A 179 -13.49 -4.76 -9.31
C ALA A 179 -12.77 -3.83 -10.31
N GLU A 180 -12.64 -4.22 -11.58
CA GLU A 180 -12.06 -3.39 -12.64
C GLU A 180 -12.77 -2.04 -12.77
N GLY A 181 -12.02 -0.97 -12.99
CA GLY A 181 -12.52 0.40 -13.02
C GLY A 181 -12.80 1.01 -11.65
N GLY A 182 -12.81 0.20 -10.59
CA GLY A 182 -13.10 0.63 -9.22
C GLY A 182 -11.91 1.19 -8.45
N THR A 183 -12.10 1.35 -7.14
CA THR A 183 -11.07 1.76 -6.17
C THR A 183 -10.42 0.54 -5.53
N LEU A 184 -9.09 0.43 -5.63
CA LEU A 184 -8.30 -0.61 -4.98
C LEU A 184 -7.50 -0.03 -3.82
N ILE A 185 -7.53 -0.73 -2.67
CA ILE A 185 -6.67 -0.43 -1.53
C ILE A 185 -5.66 -1.57 -1.34
N ASP A 186 -4.37 -1.24 -1.34
CA ASP A 186 -3.28 -2.15 -1.00
C ASP A 186 -2.89 -1.93 0.46
N VAL A 187 -3.44 -2.76 1.36
CA VAL A 187 -3.23 -2.64 2.82
C VAL A 187 -1.95 -3.33 3.24
N SER A 188 -1.20 -2.71 4.17
CA SER A 188 0.15 -3.12 4.54
C SER A 188 1.05 -3.23 3.30
N CYS A 189 1.02 -2.18 2.48
CA CYS A 189 1.65 -2.14 1.16
C CYS A 189 3.18 -2.26 1.18
N GLY A 190 3.80 -2.11 2.36
CA GLY A 190 5.25 -2.12 2.51
C GLY A 190 5.91 -1.04 1.66
N SER A 191 6.85 -1.43 0.81
CA SER A 191 7.53 -0.53 -0.14
C SER A 191 6.67 -0.11 -1.34
N GLY A 192 5.39 -0.50 -1.39
CA GLY A 192 4.46 -0.15 -2.44
C GLY A 192 4.66 -0.92 -3.75
N LEU A 193 5.32 -2.08 -3.72
CA LEU A 193 5.61 -2.88 -4.90
C LEU A 193 4.33 -3.23 -5.69
N PHE A 194 3.30 -3.74 -5.02
CA PHE A 194 2.03 -4.06 -5.65
C PHE A 194 1.19 -2.83 -5.94
N SER A 195 1.18 -1.83 -5.04
CA SER A 195 0.49 -0.56 -5.29
C SER A 195 0.94 0.09 -6.60
N ARG A 196 2.26 0.10 -6.87
CA ARG A 196 2.83 0.61 -8.12
C ARG A 196 2.40 -0.22 -9.34
N LYS A 197 2.38 -1.55 -9.23
CA LYS A 197 1.91 -2.44 -10.28
C LYS A 197 0.42 -2.22 -10.59
N PHE A 198 -0.43 -2.14 -9.57
CA PHE A 198 -1.86 -1.85 -9.73
C PHE A 198 -2.09 -0.46 -10.35
N ALA A 199 -1.35 0.56 -9.94
CA ALA A 199 -1.44 1.88 -10.55
C ALA A 199 -1.01 1.88 -12.01
N ASN A 200 0.13 1.25 -12.33
CA ASN A 200 0.65 1.15 -13.69
C ASN A 200 -0.22 0.33 -14.65
N SER A 201 -1.03 -0.59 -14.13
CA SER A 201 -1.92 -1.40 -14.97
C SER A 201 -3.01 -0.57 -15.66
N GLY A 202 -3.35 0.61 -15.13
CA GLY A 202 -4.46 1.43 -15.62
C GLY A 202 -5.84 0.79 -15.40
N THR A 203 -5.91 -0.35 -14.70
CA THR A 203 -7.15 -1.11 -14.49
C THR A 203 -8.08 -0.45 -13.47
N TYR A 204 -7.52 0.28 -12.49
CA TYR A 204 -8.28 0.87 -11.39
C TYR A 204 -8.35 2.39 -11.50
N SER A 205 -9.51 2.97 -11.22
CA SER A 205 -9.70 4.42 -11.24
C SER A 205 -8.90 5.12 -10.13
N ARG A 206 -8.72 4.43 -8.99
CA ARG A 206 -7.95 4.92 -7.83
C ARG A 206 -7.25 3.75 -7.14
N VAL A 207 -6.00 3.98 -6.73
CA VAL A 207 -5.22 3.05 -5.92
C VAL A 207 -4.77 3.76 -4.63
N VAL A 208 -4.94 3.12 -3.49
CA VAL A 208 -4.43 3.60 -2.20
C VAL A 208 -3.36 2.65 -1.69
N ALA A 209 -2.14 3.13 -1.58
CA ALA A 209 -1.06 2.44 -0.85
C ALA A 209 -1.15 2.81 0.63
N LEU A 210 -1.54 1.84 1.46
CA LEU A 210 -1.77 2.05 2.88
C LEU A 210 -0.81 1.20 3.73
N ASP A 211 -0.09 1.85 4.63
CA ASP A 211 0.79 1.17 5.59
C ASP A 211 0.80 1.90 6.94
N PHE A 212 1.08 1.20 8.02
CA PHE A 212 1.28 1.81 9.34
C PHE A 212 2.69 2.38 9.50
N SER A 213 3.69 1.81 8.80
CA SER A 213 5.09 2.21 8.86
C SER A 213 5.37 3.45 8.03
N GLU A 214 5.81 4.51 8.69
CA GLU A 214 6.26 5.75 8.03
C GLU A 214 7.44 5.52 7.09
N ASN A 215 8.34 4.60 7.47
CA ASN A 215 9.53 4.30 6.68
C ASN A 215 9.19 3.48 5.42
N MET A 216 8.21 2.58 5.49
CA MET A 216 7.70 1.87 4.32
C MET A 216 7.04 2.86 3.33
N LEU A 217 6.20 3.77 3.81
CA LEU A 217 5.60 4.80 2.96
C LEU A 217 6.63 5.75 2.34
N ARG A 218 7.72 6.06 3.03
CA ARG A 218 8.85 6.82 2.46
C ARG A 218 9.52 6.04 1.33
N GLN A 219 9.78 4.74 1.51
CA GLN A 219 10.31 3.90 0.44
C GLN A 219 9.35 3.85 -0.76
N THR A 220 8.04 3.69 -0.51
CA THR A 220 7.01 3.74 -1.56
C THR A 220 7.10 5.05 -2.35
N TYR A 221 7.19 6.18 -1.65
CA TYR A 221 7.31 7.50 -2.28
C TYR A 221 8.60 7.63 -3.09
N ASP A 222 9.73 7.16 -2.57
CA ASP A 222 11.03 7.22 -3.28
C ASP A 222 10.97 6.43 -4.59
N PHE A 223 10.35 5.25 -4.59
CA PHE A 223 10.14 4.45 -5.80
C PHE A 223 9.17 5.13 -6.79
N ILE A 224 8.07 5.73 -6.31
CA ILE A 224 7.14 6.49 -7.16
C ILE A 224 7.85 7.69 -7.79
N LYS A 225 8.65 8.42 -7.00
CA LYS A 225 9.40 9.59 -7.50
C LYS A 225 10.47 9.22 -8.52
N ALA A 226 11.08 8.04 -8.39
CA ALA A 226 12.07 7.53 -9.32
C ALA A 226 11.44 7.06 -10.65
N ASP A 227 10.16 6.75 -10.66
CA ASP A 227 9.41 6.31 -11.83
C ASP A 227 8.47 7.43 -12.31
N TYR A 228 8.92 8.21 -13.29
CA TYR A 228 8.17 9.33 -13.85
C TYR A 228 6.82 8.92 -14.48
N THR A 229 6.64 7.66 -14.82
CA THR A 229 5.37 7.16 -15.37
C THR A 229 4.27 7.19 -14.31
N LEU A 230 4.62 7.05 -13.03
CA LEU A 230 3.69 7.00 -11.90
C LEU A 230 3.22 8.37 -11.38
N VAL A 231 3.87 9.46 -11.79
CA VAL A 231 3.60 10.81 -11.21
C VAL A 231 2.18 11.29 -11.48
N ASN A 232 1.57 10.86 -12.57
CA ASN A 232 0.21 11.27 -13.00
C ASN A 232 -0.88 10.24 -12.68
N TYR A 233 -0.54 9.11 -12.05
CA TYR A 233 -1.54 8.10 -11.70
C TYR A 233 -2.32 8.49 -10.45
N ASN A 234 -3.58 8.02 -10.37
CA ASN A 234 -4.45 8.16 -9.21
C ASN A 234 -4.00 7.22 -8.08
N LEU A 235 -2.83 7.49 -7.53
CA LEU A 235 -2.20 6.74 -6.43
C LEU A 235 -2.00 7.65 -5.23
N ALA A 236 -2.65 7.31 -4.11
CA ALA A 236 -2.52 8.01 -2.83
C ALA A 236 -1.69 7.20 -1.84
N LEU A 237 -0.88 7.88 -1.02
CA LEU A 237 -0.15 7.29 0.10
C LEU A 237 -0.83 7.66 1.41
N VAL A 238 -1.25 6.65 2.18
CA VAL A 238 -2.00 6.83 3.42
C VAL A 238 -1.35 6.04 4.55
N ARG A 239 -1.07 6.72 5.67
CA ARG A 239 -0.68 6.06 6.90
C ARG A 239 -1.94 5.73 7.70
N ALA A 240 -2.20 4.45 7.95
CA ALA A 240 -3.32 4.00 8.76
C ALA A 240 -3.06 2.60 9.34
N ASP A 241 -3.87 2.23 10.34
CA ASP A 241 -3.93 0.90 10.91
C ASP A 241 -4.93 0.04 10.13
N VAL A 242 -4.53 -1.14 9.70
CA VAL A 242 -5.41 -2.10 9.02
C VAL A 242 -6.59 -2.54 9.90
N SER A 243 -6.42 -2.52 11.21
CA SER A 243 -7.50 -2.81 12.18
C SER A 243 -8.51 -1.66 12.31
N ARG A 244 -8.27 -0.53 11.62
CA ARG A 244 -9.14 0.66 11.67
C ARG A 244 -8.99 1.48 10.39
N LEU A 245 -9.52 0.93 9.31
CA LEU A 245 -9.38 1.50 7.98
C LEU A 245 -10.14 2.82 7.82
N PRO A 246 -9.49 3.89 7.34
CA PRO A 246 -10.08 5.22 7.26
C PRO A 246 -10.89 5.42 5.97
N PHE A 247 -11.84 4.53 5.73
CA PHE A 247 -12.74 4.57 4.57
C PHE A 247 -14.18 4.38 5.03
N SER A 248 -15.10 4.95 4.29
CA SER A 248 -16.55 4.75 4.53
C SER A 248 -16.91 3.27 4.34
N SER A 249 -17.92 2.81 5.05
CA SER A 249 -18.42 1.44 4.87
C SER A 249 -18.96 1.26 3.45
N GLY A 250 -18.57 0.17 2.80
CA GLY A 250 -19.06 -0.13 1.46
C GLY A 250 -18.56 0.78 0.34
N SER A 251 -17.41 1.44 0.52
CA SER A 251 -16.88 2.44 -0.44
C SER A 251 -15.74 1.94 -1.34
N VAL A 252 -15.30 0.68 -1.16
CA VAL A 252 -14.10 0.13 -1.81
C VAL A 252 -14.46 -1.09 -2.63
N ASP A 253 -13.92 -1.19 -3.84
CA ASP A 253 -14.19 -2.29 -4.78
C ASP A 253 -13.25 -3.48 -4.56
N ALA A 254 -11.97 -3.21 -4.25
CA ALA A 254 -10.94 -4.22 -4.08
C ALA A 254 -10.03 -3.89 -2.90
N VAL A 255 -9.67 -4.91 -2.13
CA VAL A 255 -8.61 -4.83 -1.11
C VAL A 255 -7.57 -5.89 -1.38
N HIS A 256 -6.31 -5.48 -1.50
CA HIS A 256 -5.14 -6.36 -1.61
C HIS A 256 -4.35 -6.35 -0.31
N ALA A 257 -3.75 -7.50 0.08
CA ALA A 257 -2.85 -7.63 1.21
C ALA A 257 -1.72 -8.62 0.88
N GLY A 258 -0.62 -8.11 0.34
CA GLY A 258 0.52 -8.92 -0.10
C GLY A 258 1.47 -9.31 1.03
N ALA A 259 1.53 -10.61 1.37
CA ALA A 259 2.40 -11.16 2.43
C ALA A 259 2.25 -10.41 3.77
N ALA A 260 1.02 -10.07 4.17
CA ALA A 260 0.76 -9.16 5.28
C ALA A 260 0.05 -9.82 6.48
N LEU A 261 -0.88 -10.75 6.25
CA LEU A 261 -1.76 -11.30 7.28
C LEU A 261 -1.01 -11.84 8.51
N HIS A 262 0.11 -12.52 8.33
CA HIS A 262 0.92 -13.06 9.41
C HIS A 262 1.60 -11.99 10.27
N CYS A 263 1.71 -10.75 9.78
CA CYS A 263 2.28 -9.61 10.50
C CYS A 263 1.24 -8.83 11.31
N TRP A 264 -0.06 -9.03 11.08
CA TRP A 264 -1.09 -8.25 11.74
C TRP A 264 -1.21 -8.60 13.22
N PRO A 265 -1.32 -7.61 14.12
CA PRO A 265 -1.55 -7.84 15.55
C PRO A 265 -2.83 -8.63 15.82
N SER A 266 -3.90 -8.31 15.08
CA SER A 266 -5.21 -8.98 15.16
C SER A 266 -5.74 -9.20 13.73
N PRO A 267 -5.48 -10.39 13.12
CA PRO A 267 -6.02 -10.71 11.80
C PRO A 267 -7.55 -10.62 11.71
N SER A 268 -8.27 -10.99 12.76
CA SER A 268 -9.73 -10.92 12.79
C SER A 268 -10.25 -9.48 12.73
N ASN A 269 -9.66 -8.56 13.47
CA ASN A 269 -10.02 -7.15 13.40
C ASN A 269 -9.73 -6.56 12.02
N ALA A 270 -8.57 -6.89 11.44
CA ALA A 270 -8.17 -6.43 10.12
C ALA A 270 -9.14 -6.92 9.03
N ILE A 271 -9.50 -8.22 9.04
CA ILE A 271 -10.43 -8.79 8.05
C ILE A 271 -11.86 -8.24 8.24
N ALA A 272 -12.31 -8.02 9.49
CA ALA A 272 -13.59 -7.38 9.76
C ALA A 272 -13.64 -5.94 9.21
N GLU A 273 -12.56 -5.17 9.35
CA GLU A 273 -12.44 -3.83 8.75
C GLU A 273 -12.40 -3.89 7.22
N ILE A 274 -11.69 -4.85 6.63
CA ILE A 274 -11.70 -5.10 5.19
C ILE A 274 -13.13 -5.40 4.71
N ASN A 275 -13.85 -6.28 5.40
CA ASN A 275 -15.26 -6.54 5.08
C ASN A 275 -16.14 -5.28 5.23
N ARG A 276 -15.92 -4.46 6.27
CA ARG A 276 -16.67 -3.22 6.44
C ARG A 276 -16.51 -2.27 5.28
N VAL A 277 -15.27 -2.04 4.80
CA VAL A 277 -14.99 -1.05 3.74
C VAL A 277 -15.34 -1.54 2.35
N LEU A 278 -15.28 -2.84 2.08
CA LEU A 278 -15.70 -3.40 0.81
C LEU A 278 -17.17 -3.13 0.55
N ARG A 279 -17.52 -2.77 -0.70
CA ARG A 279 -18.93 -2.75 -1.17
C ARG A 279 -19.45 -4.17 -1.34
N SER A 280 -20.75 -4.35 -1.46
CA SER A 280 -21.34 -5.63 -1.86
C SER A 280 -20.75 -6.07 -3.20
N GLY A 281 -20.35 -7.35 -3.31
CA GLY A 281 -19.61 -7.89 -4.44
C GLY A 281 -18.13 -7.48 -4.53
N GLY A 282 -17.64 -6.62 -3.63
CA GLY A 282 -16.23 -6.25 -3.56
C GLY A 282 -15.33 -7.41 -3.18
N VAL A 283 -14.09 -7.39 -3.62
CA VAL A 283 -13.15 -8.53 -3.56
C VAL A 283 -11.98 -8.24 -2.62
N PHE A 284 -11.68 -9.19 -1.74
CA PHE A 284 -10.46 -9.23 -0.95
C PHE A 284 -9.52 -10.31 -1.51
N VAL A 285 -8.26 -9.94 -1.79
CA VAL A 285 -7.18 -10.87 -2.15
C VAL A 285 -6.04 -10.70 -1.16
N GLY A 286 -5.59 -11.79 -0.57
CA GLY A 286 -4.45 -11.79 0.34
C GLY A 286 -3.45 -12.88 0.03
N THR A 287 -2.18 -12.62 0.36
CA THR A 287 -1.12 -13.63 0.38
C THR A 287 -0.48 -13.71 1.76
N THR A 288 -0.03 -14.90 2.15
CA THR A 288 0.69 -15.09 3.42
C THR A 288 1.50 -16.37 3.41
N PHE A 289 2.24 -16.59 4.50
CA PHE A 289 2.94 -17.86 4.76
C PHE A 289 2.04 -18.79 5.56
N LEU A 290 1.88 -20.02 5.07
CA LEU A 290 1.16 -21.08 5.77
C LEU A 290 2.02 -21.71 6.87
N ARG A 291 1.39 -22.08 7.96
CA ARG A 291 1.93 -23.01 8.93
C ARG A 291 1.82 -24.45 8.36
N PRO A 292 2.89 -25.27 8.48
CA PRO A 292 2.80 -26.68 8.10
C PRO A 292 1.65 -27.39 8.86
N SER A 293 0.85 -28.18 8.13
CA SER A 293 -0.34 -28.89 8.68
C SER A 293 0.00 -30.12 9.53
N SER A 294 1.27 -30.39 9.84
CA SER A 294 1.67 -31.57 10.62
C SER A 294 1.06 -31.55 12.02
N ALA A 295 0.09 -32.41 12.27
CA ALA A 295 -0.60 -32.54 13.55
C ALA A 295 0.35 -32.84 14.72
N ILE A 296 1.48 -33.48 14.48
CA ILE A 296 2.49 -33.85 15.49
C ILE A 296 3.25 -32.62 16.00
N LEU A 297 3.47 -31.61 15.14
CA LEU A 297 4.26 -30.44 15.47
C LEU A 297 3.42 -29.22 15.88
N THR A 298 2.10 -29.27 15.69
CA THR A 298 1.20 -28.13 15.94
C THR A 298 1.27 -27.59 17.37
N PRO A 299 1.26 -28.41 18.46
CA PRO A 299 1.39 -27.88 19.82
C PRO A 299 2.76 -27.22 20.08
N PHE A 300 3.82 -27.77 19.50
CA PHE A 300 5.19 -27.25 19.63
C PHE A 300 5.35 -25.92 18.88
N TYR A 301 4.80 -25.81 17.66
CA TYR A 301 4.77 -24.55 16.91
C TYR A 301 3.94 -23.47 17.59
N ARG A 302 2.78 -23.80 18.19
CA ARG A 302 2.00 -22.85 18.99
C ARG A 302 2.79 -22.31 20.18
N SER A 303 3.60 -23.15 20.82
CA SER A 303 4.41 -22.75 21.97
C SER A 303 5.62 -21.89 21.57
N LEU A 304 6.22 -22.15 20.41
CA LEU A 304 7.41 -21.45 19.92
C LEU A 304 7.11 -20.21 19.08
N SER A 305 5.98 -20.20 18.35
CA SER A 305 5.64 -19.12 17.43
C SER A 305 4.81 -18.00 18.07
N SER A 306 4.53 -18.08 19.36
CA SER A 306 3.55 -17.20 20.03
C SER A 306 3.93 -15.72 20.07
N GLU A 307 5.15 -15.34 19.76
CA GLU A 307 5.60 -13.96 19.90
C GLU A 307 5.99 -13.27 18.58
N THR A 308 6.26 -14.00 17.50
CA THR A 308 6.88 -13.39 16.31
C THR A 308 5.94 -13.20 15.11
N TYR A 309 5.17 -14.24 14.68
CA TYR A 309 4.26 -14.17 13.54
C TYR A 309 3.02 -15.04 13.73
N VAL A 310 1.85 -14.58 13.21
CA VAL A 310 0.60 -15.36 13.22
C VAL A 310 0.54 -16.21 11.97
N ASN A 311 1.23 -17.35 11.95
CA ASN A 311 1.11 -18.30 10.85
C ASN A 311 -0.11 -19.21 11.06
N LEU A 312 -1.02 -19.21 10.09
CA LEU A 312 -2.26 -19.98 10.09
C LEU A 312 -2.16 -21.14 9.08
N THR A 313 -2.98 -22.16 9.26
CA THR A 313 -3.25 -23.16 8.21
C THR A 313 -4.25 -22.60 7.20
N GLU A 314 -4.41 -23.27 6.06
CA GLU A 314 -5.40 -22.88 5.05
C GLU A 314 -6.83 -22.91 5.62
N GLU A 315 -7.15 -23.96 6.41
CA GLU A 315 -8.45 -24.11 7.05
C GLU A 315 -8.71 -22.98 8.06
N GLU A 316 -7.72 -22.61 8.88
CA GLU A 316 -7.82 -21.50 9.83
C GLU A 316 -8.03 -20.16 9.09
N ILE A 317 -7.38 -19.93 7.95
CA ILE A 317 -7.61 -18.74 7.11
C ILE A 317 -9.04 -18.74 6.57
N LYS A 318 -9.49 -19.86 6.02
CA LYS A 318 -10.84 -20.02 5.47
C LYS A 318 -11.92 -19.77 6.53
N ASP A 319 -11.76 -20.33 7.72
CA ASP A 319 -12.70 -20.15 8.84
C ASP A 319 -12.69 -18.70 9.32
N LEU A 320 -11.53 -18.08 9.42
CA LEU A 320 -11.39 -16.67 9.80
C LEU A 320 -12.08 -15.73 8.80
N ILE A 321 -11.87 -15.94 7.51
CA ILE A 321 -12.50 -15.18 6.41
C ILE A 321 -14.03 -15.27 6.51
N LYS A 322 -14.57 -16.49 6.66
CA LYS A 322 -16.01 -16.72 6.81
C LYS A 322 -16.58 -16.10 8.08
N SER A 323 -15.88 -16.26 9.21
CA SER A 323 -16.29 -15.71 10.49
C SER A 323 -16.36 -14.18 10.48
N CYS A 324 -15.56 -13.53 9.63
CA CYS A 324 -15.61 -12.09 9.40
C CYS A 324 -16.64 -11.65 8.36
N GLY A 325 -17.51 -12.57 7.86
CA GLY A 325 -18.64 -12.26 6.99
C GLY A 325 -18.32 -12.22 5.50
N LEU A 326 -17.13 -12.66 5.07
CA LEU A 326 -16.79 -12.79 3.65
C LEU A 326 -17.19 -14.19 3.12
N THR A 327 -17.54 -14.26 1.84
CA THR A 327 -18.02 -15.46 1.15
C THR A 327 -17.15 -15.77 -0.07
N ASN A 328 -17.51 -16.80 -0.83
CA ASN A 328 -16.84 -17.18 -2.10
C ASN A 328 -15.33 -17.35 -1.94
N TYR A 329 -14.91 -17.95 -0.82
CA TYR A 329 -13.49 -18.22 -0.56
C TYR A 329 -12.90 -19.15 -1.62
N SER A 330 -11.77 -18.75 -2.18
CA SER A 330 -10.95 -19.52 -3.10
C SER A 330 -9.48 -19.35 -2.73
N SER A 331 -8.67 -20.38 -2.93
CA SER A 331 -7.23 -20.32 -2.61
C SER A 331 -6.39 -21.09 -3.62
N LYS A 332 -5.13 -20.67 -3.74
CA LYS A 332 -4.03 -21.40 -4.43
C LYS A 332 -2.88 -21.53 -3.46
N VAL A 333 -2.41 -22.76 -3.26
CA VAL A 333 -1.33 -23.09 -2.33
C VAL A 333 -0.13 -23.62 -3.10
N GLN A 334 1.06 -23.15 -2.75
CA GLN A 334 2.34 -23.64 -3.28
C GLN A 334 3.38 -23.65 -2.16
N GLN A 335 3.74 -24.83 -1.67
CA GLN A 335 4.60 -24.99 -0.49
C GLN A 335 4.03 -24.24 0.75
N ALA A 336 4.77 -23.27 1.29
CA ALA A 336 4.29 -22.43 2.37
C ALA A 336 3.58 -21.14 1.90
N PHE A 337 3.50 -20.90 0.60
CA PHE A 337 2.76 -19.79 0.03
C PHE A 337 1.29 -20.13 -0.12
N ILE A 338 0.43 -19.20 0.22
CA ILE A 338 -0.98 -19.19 -0.14
C ILE A 338 -1.38 -17.82 -0.70
N MET A 339 -2.11 -17.84 -1.82
CA MET A 339 -2.95 -16.73 -2.24
C MET A 339 -4.40 -17.14 -2.10
N PHE A 340 -5.20 -16.29 -1.48
CA PHE A 340 -6.63 -16.52 -1.31
C PHE A 340 -7.43 -15.29 -1.73
N SER A 341 -8.68 -15.53 -2.15
CA SER A 341 -9.66 -14.48 -2.41
C SER A 341 -10.94 -14.76 -1.68
N ALA A 342 -11.70 -13.71 -1.38
CA ALA A 342 -13.04 -13.77 -0.84
C ALA A 342 -13.83 -12.53 -1.26
N GLN A 343 -15.17 -12.59 -1.17
CA GLN A 343 -16.05 -11.51 -1.59
C GLN A 343 -16.99 -11.11 -0.45
N LYS A 344 -17.32 -9.84 -0.42
CA LYS A 344 -18.41 -9.36 0.43
C LYS A 344 -19.74 -9.71 -0.21
N PRO A 345 -20.69 -10.34 0.50
CA PRO A 345 -22.01 -10.67 0.00
C PRO A 345 -22.84 -9.43 -0.37
#